data_31fdc0144fd0f02bedfc22f14ee8be51
#
_entry.id   31fdc0144fd0f02bedfc22f14ee8be51
#
_cell.length_a   1.000
_cell.length_b   1.000
_cell.length_c   1.000
_cell.angle_alpha   90.00
_cell.angle_beta   90.00
_cell.angle_gamma   90.00
#
_symmetry.space_group_name_H-M   'P 1'
#
loop_
_entity.id
_entity.type
_entity.pdbx_description
1 polymer ?
#
loop_
_entity_poly.entity_id
_entity_poly.type
_entity_poly.pdbx_seq_one_letter_code
_entity_poly.pdbx_strand_id
1 'polypeptide(L)'
;GSLKYCTFIITGIQVVVTEVAVLKYRQVLSSRMFTVFVLYPVLSAIVLSFQIFNEYWLMTGCSGTVTIIIMYLAIQSDRIEIDYKSGLRTEQFLDRIMTKKMRPCTLSMISLENLGVLQENFGSTEVDNLVYNLVRSFRLNIRGHFYRSGSKFIVVSPHGLVDVLEKQINASFAKYRNFLSKKGKNYSFEYLAASVNVPEEATTYSDAVEILKSLVDNARKEKTCCVVHSNDAFINALKRKKAIIKILERELNPSSTQYQVYFQPIVS
;
A
#
# COMPACT_ATOMS: atom_id res chain seq x y z
N GLY A 1 -48.52 23.69 -0.63
CA GLY A 1 -47.67 24.14 -1.73
C GLY A 1 -46.31 24.65 -1.32
N SER A 2 -46.20 25.59 -0.36
CA SER A 2 -44.91 26.29 -0.03
C SER A 2 -43.84 25.39 0.56
N LEU A 3 -44.19 24.40 1.36
CA LEU A 3 -43.23 23.50 1.98
C LEU A 3 -42.38 22.68 0.98
N LYS A 4 -43.00 22.28 -0.14
CA LYS A 4 -42.32 21.57 -1.22
C LYS A 4 -41.20 22.41 -1.86
N TYR A 5 -41.46 23.68 -2.13
CA TYR A 5 -40.47 24.60 -2.71
C TYR A 5 -39.29 24.86 -1.76
N CYS A 6 -39.51 24.95 -0.46
CA CYS A 6 -38.45 25.07 0.54
C CYS A 6 -37.48 23.89 0.51
N THR A 7 -37.98 22.66 0.37
CA THR A 7 -37.14 21.46 0.28
C THR A 7 -36.24 21.49 -0.98
N PHE A 8 -36.79 21.89 -2.13
CA PHE A 8 -36.00 22.01 -3.37
C PHE A 8 -34.91 23.08 -3.26
N ILE A 9 -35.23 24.25 -2.66
CA ILE A 9 -34.28 25.34 -2.46
C ILE A 9 -33.15 24.88 -1.53
N ILE A 10 -33.45 24.23 -0.41
CA ILE A 10 -32.47 23.74 0.56
C ILE A 10 -31.57 22.70 -0.11
N THR A 11 -32.12 21.75 -0.86
CA THR A 11 -31.36 20.73 -1.58
C THR A 11 -30.45 21.37 -2.64
N GLY A 12 -30.94 22.36 -3.37
CA GLY A 12 -30.14 23.11 -4.36
C GLY A 12 -28.96 23.83 -3.72
N ILE A 13 -29.16 24.51 -2.59
CA ILE A 13 -28.09 25.18 -1.83
C ILE A 13 -27.06 24.15 -1.37
N GLN A 14 -27.50 23.01 -0.83
CA GLN A 14 -26.61 21.96 -0.34
C GLN A 14 -25.74 21.36 -1.46
N VAL A 15 -26.30 21.17 -2.63
CA VAL A 15 -25.58 20.70 -3.82
C VAL A 15 -24.49 21.71 -4.22
N VAL A 16 -24.84 22.99 -4.31
CA VAL A 16 -23.87 24.05 -4.67
C VAL A 16 -22.74 24.14 -3.65
N VAL A 17 -23.05 24.11 -2.34
CA VAL A 17 -22.03 24.16 -1.28
C VAL A 17 -21.10 22.94 -1.37
N THR A 18 -21.65 21.76 -1.64
CA THR A 18 -20.84 20.54 -1.79
C THR A 18 -19.91 20.64 -2.99
N GLU A 19 -20.37 21.12 -4.14
CA GLU A 19 -19.55 21.30 -5.34
C GLU A 19 -18.41 22.29 -5.11
N VAL A 20 -18.69 23.44 -4.51
CA VAL A 20 -17.66 24.42 -4.19
C VAL A 20 -16.59 23.83 -3.26
N ALA A 21 -17.01 23.03 -2.26
CA ALA A 21 -16.09 22.36 -1.37
C ALA A 21 -15.23 21.33 -2.12
N VAL A 22 -15.82 20.51 -2.99
CA VAL A 22 -15.11 19.51 -3.80
C VAL A 22 -14.09 20.15 -4.73
N LEU A 23 -14.45 21.23 -5.39
CA LEU A 23 -13.53 21.98 -6.26
C LEU A 23 -12.37 22.62 -5.49
N LYS A 24 -12.66 23.19 -4.31
CA LYS A 24 -11.65 23.78 -3.41
C LYS A 24 -10.64 22.74 -2.92
N TYR A 25 -11.08 21.53 -2.58
CA TYR A 25 -10.25 20.45 -2.04
C TYR A 25 -9.81 19.42 -3.09
N ARG A 26 -9.91 19.74 -4.38
CA ARG A 26 -9.57 18.85 -5.50
C ARG A 26 -8.17 18.21 -5.39
N GLN A 27 -7.19 18.93 -4.83
CA GLN A 27 -5.82 18.43 -4.70
C GLN A 27 -5.65 17.35 -3.63
N VAL A 28 -6.59 17.28 -2.68
CA VAL A 28 -6.57 16.34 -1.56
C VAL A 28 -7.39 15.09 -1.86
N LEU A 29 -8.38 15.22 -2.75
CA LEU A 29 -9.24 14.10 -3.13
C LEU A 29 -8.56 13.18 -4.16
N SER A 30 -8.78 11.88 -4.02
CA SER A 30 -8.40 10.94 -5.08
C SER A 30 -9.22 11.18 -6.34
N SER A 31 -8.67 10.78 -7.50
CA SER A 31 -9.37 10.92 -8.79
C SER A 31 -10.74 10.25 -8.79
N ARG A 32 -10.90 9.12 -8.07
CA ARG A 32 -12.18 8.40 -7.98
C ARG A 32 -13.18 9.13 -7.09
N MET A 33 -12.75 9.58 -5.92
CA MET A 33 -13.62 10.38 -5.04
C MET A 33 -14.08 11.65 -5.74
N PHE A 34 -13.15 12.34 -6.42
CA PHE A 34 -13.50 13.52 -7.19
C PHE A 34 -14.58 13.22 -8.24
N THR A 35 -14.43 12.13 -9.02
CA THR A 35 -15.43 11.73 -10.02
C THR A 35 -16.80 11.44 -9.39
N VAL A 36 -16.83 10.72 -8.26
CA VAL A 36 -18.09 10.40 -7.56
C VAL A 36 -18.78 11.66 -7.04
N PHE A 37 -18.02 12.59 -6.45
CA PHE A 37 -18.57 13.85 -5.93
C PHE A 37 -19.08 14.77 -7.03
N VAL A 38 -18.42 14.83 -8.19
CA VAL A 38 -18.87 15.62 -9.34
C VAL A 38 -20.09 14.97 -10.03
N LEU A 39 -20.18 13.65 -10.03
CA LEU A 39 -21.31 12.93 -10.63
C LEU A 39 -22.59 13.05 -9.80
N TYR A 40 -22.45 13.23 -8.48
CA TYR A 40 -23.59 13.29 -7.56
C TYR A 40 -24.60 14.42 -7.87
N PRO A 41 -24.21 15.68 -8.10
CA PRO A 41 -25.16 16.75 -8.42
C PRO A 41 -25.88 16.51 -9.74
N VAL A 42 -25.19 15.93 -10.71
CA VAL A 42 -25.82 15.59 -12.00
C VAL A 42 -26.92 14.55 -11.79
N LEU A 43 -26.62 13.50 -11.03
CA LEU A 43 -27.62 12.48 -10.69
C LEU A 43 -28.78 13.06 -9.89
N SER A 44 -28.49 13.91 -8.91
CA SER A 44 -29.51 14.59 -8.10
C SER A 44 -30.39 15.51 -8.93
N ALA A 45 -29.81 16.24 -9.89
CA ALA A 45 -30.58 17.11 -10.80
C ALA A 45 -31.53 16.30 -11.71
N ILE A 46 -31.07 15.16 -12.21
CA ILE A 46 -31.91 14.25 -13.03
C ILE A 46 -33.10 13.73 -12.21
N VAL A 47 -32.85 13.26 -10.97
CA VAL A 47 -33.91 12.72 -10.09
C VAL A 47 -34.88 13.80 -9.69
N LEU A 48 -34.40 15.01 -9.35
CA LEU A 48 -35.25 16.15 -9.02
C LEU A 48 -36.12 16.56 -10.21
N SER A 49 -35.57 16.61 -11.43
CA SER A 49 -36.33 16.93 -12.65
C SER A 49 -37.44 15.88 -12.88
N PHE A 50 -37.10 14.60 -12.70
CA PHE A 50 -38.10 13.53 -12.85
C PHE A 50 -39.23 13.61 -11.81
N GLN A 51 -38.89 14.00 -10.57
CA GLN A 51 -39.87 14.14 -9.48
C GLN A 51 -40.81 15.33 -9.68
N ILE A 52 -40.39 16.38 -10.37
CA ILE A 52 -41.25 17.52 -10.71
C ILE A 52 -42.41 17.07 -11.61
N PHE A 53 -42.12 16.15 -12.54
CA PHE A 53 -43.14 15.61 -13.47
C PHE A 53 -44.01 14.51 -12.86
N ASN A 54 -43.51 13.80 -11.83
CA ASN A 54 -44.19 12.67 -11.20
C ASN A 54 -44.29 12.86 -9.70
N GLU A 55 -45.23 13.69 -9.24
CA GLU A 55 -45.43 14.08 -7.83
C GLU A 55 -45.65 12.91 -6.86
N TYR A 56 -46.12 11.77 -7.33
CA TYR A 56 -46.44 10.59 -6.50
C TYR A 56 -45.26 9.69 -6.20
N TRP A 57 -44.12 9.92 -6.83
CA TRP A 57 -42.95 9.06 -6.67
C TRP A 57 -41.96 9.67 -5.70
N LEU A 58 -41.81 9.04 -4.55
CA LEU A 58 -40.86 9.48 -3.49
C LEU A 58 -39.43 9.07 -3.84
N MET A 59 -38.90 9.59 -4.95
CA MET A 59 -37.58 9.18 -5.46
C MET A 59 -36.38 9.85 -4.75
N THR A 60 -36.60 10.98 -4.07
CA THR A 60 -35.52 11.70 -3.36
C THR A 60 -34.87 10.87 -2.27
N GLY A 61 -35.65 10.12 -1.49
CA GLY A 61 -35.11 9.23 -0.46
C GLY A 61 -34.26 8.10 -1.03
N CYS A 62 -34.74 7.49 -2.12
CA CYS A 62 -34.01 6.41 -2.81
C CYS A 62 -32.68 6.93 -3.39
N SER A 63 -32.69 8.09 -4.07
CA SER A 63 -31.49 8.68 -4.64
C SER A 63 -30.45 9.08 -3.56
N GLY A 64 -30.92 9.61 -2.44
CA GLY A 64 -30.06 9.92 -1.30
C GLY A 64 -29.37 8.67 -0.73
N THR A 65 -30.13 7.59 -0.56
CA THR A 65 -29.59 6.31 -0.08
C THR A 65 -28.57 5.72 -1.04
N VAL A 66 -28.86 5.68 -2.32
CA VAL A 66 -27.93 5.20 -3.36
C VAL A 66 -26.65 6.03 -3.35
N THR A 67 -26.77 7.35 -3.23
CA THR A 67 -25.61 8.25 -3.17
C THR A 67 -24.73 7.99 -1.97
N ILE A 68 -25.32 7.82 -0.78
CA ILE A 68 -24.57 7.51 0.45
C ILE A 68 -23.82 6.19 0.28
N ILE A 69 -24.45 5.18 -0.30
CA ILE A 69 -23.83 3.88 -0.57
C ILE A 69 -22.63 4.06 -1.54
N ILE A 70 -22.82 4.80 -2.64
CA ILE A 70 -21.73 5.03 -3.62
C ILE A 70 -20.58 5.80 -2.97
N MET A 71 -20.87 6.83 -2.19
CA MET A 71 -19.83 7.58 -1.43
C MET A 71 -19.11 6.69 -0.42
N TYR A 72 -19.82 5.86 0.32
CA TYR A 72 -19.24 4.92 1.26
C TYR A 72 -18.29 3.94 0.57
N LEU A 73 -18.72 3.34 -0.54
CA LEU A 73 -17.90 2.42 -1.33
C LEU A 73 -16.65 3.12 -1.93
N ALA A 74 -16.79 4.37 -2.38
CA ALA A 74 -15.66 5.15 -2.88
C ALA A 74 -14.64 5.43 -1.79
N ILE A 75 -15.08 5.86 -0.60
CA ILE A 75 -14.21 6.11 0.56
C ILE A 75 -13.52 4.83 1.02
N GLN A 76 -14.26 3.72 1.06
CA GLN A 76 -13.70 2.43 1.46
C GLN A 76 -12.66 1.92 0.47
N SER A 77 -12.91 2.09 -0.84
CA SER A 77 -11.95 1.74 -1.90
C SER A 77 -10.65 2.55 -1.79
N ASP A 78 -10.74 3.85 -1.48
CA ASP A 78 -9.57 4.72 -1.32
C ASP A 78 -8.75 4.37 -0.07
N ARG A 79 -9.40 3.98 1.03
CA ARG A 79 -8.70 3.52 2.25
C ARG A 79 -7.83 2.28 2.01
N ILE A 80 -8.21 1.45 1.07
CA ILE A 80 -7.43 0.26 0.67
C ILE A 80 -6.20 0.67 -0.14
N GLU A 81 -6.25 1.78 -0.88
CA GLU A 81 -5.18 2.21 -1.78
C GLU A 81 -4.13 3.11 -1.11
N ILE A 82 -4.48 3.83 -0.05
CA ILE A 82 -3.60 4.79 0.64
C ILE A 82 -3.49 4.45 2.13
N ASP A 83 -2.27 4.30 2.61
CA ASP A 83 -2.00 4.21 4.03
C ASP A 83 -2.03 5.62 4.66
N TYR A 84 -3.02 5.88 5.50
CA TYR A 84 -3.24 7.20 6.11
C TYR A 84 -2.11 7.65 7.06
N LYS A 85 -1.34 6.71 7.62
CA LYS A 85 -0.23 7.00 8.53
C LYS A 85 0.99 7.57 7.82
N SER A 86 1.30 7.04 6.64
CA SER A 86 2.46 7.46 5.86
C SER A 86 2.11 8.34 4.65
N GLY A 87 0.84 8.38 4.26
CA GLY A 87 0.39 9.03 3.02
C GLY A 87 0.94 8.37 1.75
N LEU A 88 1.41 7.13 1.87
CA LEU A 88 1.87 6.32 0.75
C LEU A 88 0.75 5.43 0.22
N ARG A 89 0.86 5.03 -1.04
CA ARG A 89 0.03 3.98 -1.59
C ARG A 89 0.38 2.63 -0.96
N THR A 90 -0.60 1.75 -0.87
CA THR A 90 -0.42 0.41 -0.29
C THR A 90 0.24 -0.55 -1.27
N GLU A 91 0.80 -1.65 -0.74
CA GLU A 91 1.31 -2.78 -1.54
C GLU A 91 0.23 -3.35 -2.47
N GLN A 92 -1.04 -3.41 -2.02
CA GLN A 92 -2.16 -3.90 -2.84
C GLN A 92 -2.38 -3.07 -4.10
N PHE A 93 -2.18 -1.75 -4.02
CA PHE A 93 -2.23 -0.88 -5.19
C PHE A 93 -1.08 -1.18 -6.14
N LEU A 94 0.13 -1.40 -5.62
CA LEU A 94 1.31 -1.75 -6.42
C LEU A 94 1.13 -3.10 -7.11
N ASP A 95 0.66 -4.12 -6.39
CA ASP A 95 0.37 -5.45 -6.95
C ASP A 95 -0.58 -5.36 -8.14
N ARG A 96 -1.68 -4.62 -7.99
CA ARG A 96 -2.66 -4.41 -9.08
C ARG A 96 -2.05 -3.78 -10.34
N ILE A 97 -1.11 -2.84 -10.17
CA ILE A 97 -0.45 -2.19 -11.32
C ILE A 97 0.56 -3.12 -11.96
N MET A 98 1.39 -3.76 -11.16
CA MET A 98 2.47 -4.62 -11.63
C MET A 98 1.95 -5.90 -12.28
N THR A 99 0.86 -6.46 -11.78
CA THR A 99 0.20 -7.63 -12.37
C THR A 99 -0.39 -7.31 -13.76
N LYS A 100 -0.90 -6.08 -13.95
CA LYS A 100 -1.44 -5.67 -15.26
C LYS A 100 -0.38 -5.39 -16.31
N LYS A 101 0.73 -4.76 -15.92
CA LYS A 101 1.80 -4.36 -16.85
C LYS A 101 3.11 -4.23 -16.09
N MET A 102 3.86 -5.32 -16.06
CA MET A 102 5.21 -5.31 -15.52
C MET A 102 6.16 -4.60 -16.50
N ARG A 103 6.84 -3.57 -16.01
CA ARG A 103 7.88 -2.86 -16.75
C ARG A 103 9.23 -3.17 -16.12
N PRO A 104 10.34 -3.16 -16.91
CA PRO A 104 11.67 -3.26 -16.34
C PRO A 104 11.88 -2.21 -15.26
N CYS A 105 12.19 -2.65 -14.05
CA CYS A 105 12.39 -1.77 -12.89
C CYS A 105 13.26 -2.47 -11.83
N THR A 106 13.80 -1.69 -10.92
CA THR A 106 14.41 -2.18 -9.69
C THR A 106 13.38 -2.05 -8.56
N LEU A 107 13.09 -3.17 -7.92
CA LEU A 107 12.24 -3.23 -6.72
C LEU A 107 13.14 -3.33 -5.50
N SER A 108 12.93 -2.46 -4.52
CA SER A 108 13.64 -2.54 -3.24
C SER A 108 12.63 -2.60 -2.09
N MET A 109 12.90 -3.43 -1.11
CA MET A 109 12.13 -3.53 0.13
C MET A 109 12.96 -3.00 1.29
N ILE A 110 12.41 -2.05 2.04
CA ILE A 110 13.01 -1.51 3.27
C ILE A 110 12.12 -1.94 4.43
N SER A 111 12.66 -2.73 5.36
CA SER A 111 11.96 -3.18 6.56
C SER A 111 12.46 -2.41 7.77
N LEU A 112 11.55 -1.81 8.55
CA LEU A 112 11.88 -1.19 9.82
C LEU A 112 11.77 -2.25 10.93
N GLU A 113 12.90 -2.59 11.56
CA GLU A 113 12.98 -3.73 12.48
C GLU A 113 12.57 -3.37 13.92
N ASN A 114 12.86 -2.14 14.37
CA ASN A 114 12.59 -1.72 15.75
C ASN A 114 11.31 -0.89 15.92
N LEU A 115 10.38 -0.94 14.93
CA LEU A 115 9.18 -0.11 14.96
C LEU A 115 8.29 -0.40 16.18
N GLY A 116 8.12 -1.68 16.56
CA GLY A 116 7.35 -2.10 17.73
C GLY A 116 7.93 -1.54 19.02
N VAL A 117 9.25 -1.69 19.21
CA VAL A 117 9.96 -1.16 20.40
C VAL A 117 9.83 0.36 20.50
N LEU A 118 9.91 1.06 19.37
CA LEU A 118 9.70 2.50 19.34
C LEU A 118 8.27 2.88 19.72
N GLN A 119 7.25 2.10 19.27
CA GLN A 119 5.84 2.34 19.61
C GLN A 119 5.55 2.10 21.10
N GLU A 120 6.16 1.09 21.70
CA GLU A 120 6.05 0.84 23.14
C GLU A 120 6.67 1.95 23.97
N ASN A 121 7.84 2.45 23.56
CA ASN A 121 8.58 3.47 24.32
C ASN A 121 8.08 4.91 24.13
N PHE A 122 7.60 5.27 22.94
CA PHE A 122 7.25 6.65 22.58
C PHE A 122 5.77 6.84 22.20
N GLY A 123 5.00 5.76 22.16
CA GLY A 123 3.60 5.77 21.75
C GLY A 123 3.41 5.76 20.23
N SER A 124 2.27 5.25 19.80
CA SER A 124 1.98 5.04 18.37
C SER A 124 1.91 6.35 17.57
N THR A 125 1.32 7.40 18.14
CA THR A 125 1.16 8.71 17.45
C THR A 125 2.51 9.36 17.14
N GLU A 126 3.45 9.34 18.09
CA GLU A 126 4.79 9.91 17.87
C GLU A 126 5.54 9.12 16.81
N VAL A 127 5.47 7.79 16.86
CA VAL A 127 6.13 6.92 15.89
C VAL A 127 5.52 7.05 14.50
N ASP A 128 4.21 7.20 14.37
CA ASP A 128 3.55 7.48 13.09
C ASP A 128 4.04 8.81 12.49
N ASN A 129 4.22 9.85 13.31
CA ASN A 129 4.82 11.13 12.89
C ASN A 129 6.28 10.97 12.44
N LEU A 130 7.05 10.13 13.13
CA LEU A 130 8.43 9.85 12.75
C LEU A 130 8.51 9.12 11.41
N VAL A 131 7.67 8.12 11.21
CA VAL A 131 7.55 7.38 9.95
C VAL A 131 7.13 8.31 8.81
N TYR A 132 6.16 9.19 9.04
CA TYR A 132 5.73 10.18 8.06
C TYR A 132 6.89 11.10 7.62
N ASN A 133 7.67 11.60 8.58
CA ASN A 133 8.82 12.46 8.30
C ASN A 133 9.96 11.69 7.60
N LEU A 134 10.19 10.42 7.96
CA LEU A 134 11.14 9.54 7.28
C LEU A 134 10.75 9.34 5.81
N VAL A 135 9.49 9.06 5.54
CA VAL A 135 8.96 8.92 4.18
C VAL A 135 9.13 10.20 3.37
N ARG A 136 8.91 11.36 4.00
CA ARG A 136 9.15 12.65 3.35
C ARG A 136 10.63 12.81 2.98
N SER A 137 11.55 12.40 3.87
CA SER A 137 12.98 12.40 3.58
C SER A 137 13.34 11.45 2.43
N PHE A 138 12.74 10.28 2.37
CA PHE A 138 12.93 9.33 1.27
C PHE A 138 12.50 9.92 -0.08
N ARG A 139 11.31 10.52 -0.15
CA ARG A 139 10.80 11.14 -1.38
C ARG A 139 11.71 12.24 -1.94
N LEU A 140 12.47 12.91 -1.08
CA LEU A 140 13.40 13.96 -1.49
C LEU A 140 14.78 13.42 -1.93
N ASN A 141 15.21 12.27 -1.40
CA ASN A 141 16.56 11.79 -1.58
C ASN A 141 16.67 10.53 -2.45
N ILE A 142 15.59 9.78 -2.61
CA ILE A 142 15.57 8.50 -3.33
C ILE A 142 14.73 8.64 -4.59
N ARG A 143 15.28 8.23 -5.71
CA ARG A 143 14.60 8.28 -7.00
C ARG A 143 13.70 7.05 -7.18
N GLY A 144 12.39 7.21 -6.92
CA GLY A 144 11.44 6.12 -7.06
C GLY A 144 10.05 6.43 -6.53
N HIS A 145 9.14 5.49 -6.71
CA HIS A 145 7.79 5.53 -6.16
C HIS A 145 7.73 4.63 -4.93
N PHE A 146 7.17 5.15 -3.84
CA PHE A 146 7.11 4.48 -2.55
C PHE A 146 5.73 3.91 -2.29
N TYR A 147 5.71 2.69 -1.76
CA TYR A 147 4.51 1.97 -1.34
C TYR A 147 4.72 1.41 0.05
N ARG A 148 3.65 1.27 0.83
CA ARG A 148 3.73 0.75 2.20
C ARG A 148 3.07 -0.62 2.33
N SER A 149 3.74 -1.51 3.07
CA SER A 149 3.26 -2.83 3.46
C SER A 149 3.55 -3.04 4.96
N GLY A 150 2.65 -2.61 5.84
CA GLY A 150 2.84 -2.67 7.29
C GLY A 150 4.06 -1.86 7.77
N SER A 151 5.06 -2.55 8.34
CA SER A 151 6.35 -1.95 8.75
C SER A 151 7.36 -1.81 7.61
N LYS A 152 7.02 -2.32 6.41
CA LYS A 152 7.91 -2.35 5.25
C LYS A 152 7.53 -1.28 4.23
N PHE A 153 8.53 -0.80 3.49
CA PHE A 153 8.35 0.08 2.33
C PHE A 153 8.85 -0.64 1.09
N ILE A 154 8.09 -0.55 0.02
CA ILE A 154 8.51 -1.04 -1.31
C ILE A 154 8.80 0.18 -2.17
N VAL A 155 9.97 0.21 -2.76
CA VAL A 155 10.42 1.28 -3.66
C VAL A 155 10.51 0.72 -5.06
N VAL A 156 9.84 1.38 -6.00
CA VAL A 156 9.92 1.08 -7.43
C VAL A 156 10.75 2.14 -8.10
N SER A 157 11.90 1.77 -8.60
CA SER A 157 12.88 2.67 -9.25
C SER A 157 13.14 2.24 -10.69
N PRO A 158 13.71 3.13 -11.52
CA PRO A 158 14.15 2.75 -12.84
C PRO A 158 15.13 1.57 -12.77
N HIS A 159 15.11 0.73 -13.80
CA HIS A 159 15.93 -0.46 -13.90
C HIS A 159 17.44 -0.19 -13.79
N GLY A 160 18.18 -1.12 -13.15
CA GLY A 160 19.64 -1.06 -13.06
C GLY A 160 20.20 -0.08 -12.02
N LEU A 161 19.38 0.44 -11.10
CA LEU A 161 19.81 1.42 -10.09
C LEU A 161 20.09 0.82 -8.70
N VAL A 162 20.36 -0.46 -8.57
CA VAL A 162 20.52 -1.15 -7.28
C VAL A 162 21.56 -0.47 -6.39
N ASP A 163 22.80 -0.29 -6.86
CA ASP A 163 23.90 0.34 -6.08
C ASP A 163 23.61 1.81 -5.72
N VAL A 164 22.94 2.51 -6.63
CA VAL A 164 22.54 3.90 -6.40
C VAL A 164 21.48 3.98 -5.31
N LEU A 165 20.49 3.08 -5.36
CA LEU A 165 19.43 2.99 -4.36
C LEU A 165 19.97 2.68 -2.98
N GLU A 166 20.90 1.74 -2.87
CA GLU A 166 21.58 1.43 -1.62
C GLU A 166 22.21 2.67 -0.99
N LYS A 167 23.04 3.38 -1.75
CA LYS A 167 23.68 4.62 -1.29
C LYS A 167 22.63 5.67 -0.88
N GLN A 168 21.56 5.81 -1.66
CA GLN A 168 20.49 6.78 -1.37
C GLN A 168 19.69 6.39 -0.12
N ILE A 169 19.39 5.11 0.10
CA ILE A 169 18.71 4.60 1.29
C ILE A 169 19.58 4.90 2.53
N ASN A 170 20.84 4.47 2.52
CA ASN A 170 21.78 4.67 3.61
C ASN A 170 21.98 6.16 3.94
N ALA A 171 22.16 7.00 2.93
CA ALA A 171 22.27 8.45 3.08
C ALA A 171 21.01 9.08 3.66
N SER A 172 19.82 8.60 3.29
CA SER A 172 18.54 9.10 3.79
C SER A 172 18.35 8.79 5.26
N PHE A 173 18.68 7.57 5.70
CA PHE A 173 18.64 7.21 7.12
C PHE A 173 19.66 7.99 7.93
N ALA A 174 20.89 8.17 7.44
CA ALA A 174 21.91 8.96 8.10
C ALA A 174 21.49 10.44 8.26
N LYS A 175 20.95 11.06 7.20
CA LYS A 175 20.41 12.42 7.26
C LYS A 175 19.26 12.53 8.26
N TYR A 176 18.36 11.55 8.26
CA TYR A 176 17.23 11.55 9.17
C TYR A 176 17.66 11.37 10.63
N ARG A 177 18.64 10.49 10.91
CA ARG A 177 19.25 10.34 12.24
C ARG A 177 19.85 11.67 12.74
N ASN A 178 20.62 12.35 11.88
CA ASN A 178 21.21 13.66 12.20
C ASN A 178 20.13 14.73 12.46
N PHE A 179 19.03 14.70 11.74
CA PHE A 179 17.89 15.58 11.97
C PHE A 179 17.24 15.33 13.34
N LEU A 180 17.04 14.07 13.73
CA LEU A 180 16.49 13.70 15.04
C LEU A 180 17.42 14.11 16.18
N SER A 181 18.71 13.87 16.04
CA SER A 181 19.72 14.27 17.02
C SER A 181 19.75 15.79 17.25
N LYS A 182 19.65 16.60 16.18
CA LYS A 182 19.53 18.06 16.30
C LYS A 182 18.27 18.52 17.03
N LYS A 183 17.20 17.72 17.03
CA LYS A 183 15.97 17.96 17.79
C LYS A 183 16.00 17.40 19.22
N GLY A 184 17.16 16.93 19.70
CA GLY A 184 17.30 16.33 21.03
C GLY A 184 16.65 14.95 21.16
N LYS A 185 16.34 14.29 20.04
CA LYS A 185 15.70 12.97 20.02
C LYS A 185 16.76 11.90 19.74
N ASN A 186 17.10 11.09 20.76
CA ASN A 186 18.17 10.09 20.70
C ASN A 186 17.68 8.69 20.33
N TYR A 187 16.79 8.59 19.33
CA TYR A 187 16.38 7.30 18.78
C TYR A 187 16.62 7.25 17.27
N SER A 188 16.88 6.05 16.79
CA SER A 188 17.13 5.79 15.37
C SER A 188 16.32 4.59 14.91
N PHE A 189 15.92 4.61 13.65
CA PHE A 189 15.35 3.42 13.02
C PHE A 189 16.45 2.41 12.71
N GLU A 190 16.22 1.17 13.10
CA GLU A 190 16.93 0.01 12.58
C GLU A 190 16.21 -0.48 11.34
N TYR A 191 16.94 -0.75 10.28
CA TYR A 191 16.35 -1.17 9.02
C TYR A 191 17.20 -2.21 8.32
N LEU A 192 16.50 -3.04 7.54
CA LEU A 192 17.09 -3.94 6.56
C LEU A 192 16.52 -3.55 5.20
N ALA A 193 17.31 -3.64 4.15
CA ALA A 193 16.86 -3.40 2.81
C ALA A 193 17.36 -4.50 1.87
N ALA A 194 16.54 -4.85 0.88
CA ALA A 194 16.88 -5.78 -0.16
C ALA A 194 16.43 -5.22 -1.51
N SER A 195 17.14 -5.54 -2.58
CA SER A 195 16.83 -5.07 -3.93
C SER A 195 16.88 -6.20 -4.94
N VAL A 196 15.99 -6.12 -5.94
CA VAL A 196 15.84 -7.11 -7.02
C VAL A 196 15.58 -6.37 -8.33
N ASN A 197 16.24 -6.82 -9.41
CA ASN A 197 15.98 -6.31 -10.75
C ASN A 197 14.92 -7.18 -11.46
N VAL A 198 13.96 -6.50 -12.07
CA VAL A 198 12.89 -7.11 -12.84
C VAL A 198 13.03 -6.70 -14.30
N PRO A 199 12.95 -7.62 -15.26
CA PRO A 199 12.54 -9.04 -15.16
C PRO A 199 13.67 -10.05 -14.96
N GLU A 200 14.92 -9.64 -14.77
CA GLU A 200 16.10 -10.51 -14.78
C GLU A 200 16.08 -11.55 -13.65
N GLU A 201 15.85 -11.07 -12.42
CA GLU A 201 15.89 -11.92 -11.23
C GLU A 201 14.49 -12.47 -10.86
N ALA A 202 13.42 -11.80 -11.30
CA ALA A 202 12.05 -12.21 -11.07
C ALA A 202 11.16 -11.91 -12.28
N THR A 203 10.40 -12.90 -12.74
CA THR A 203 9.52 -12.75 -13.91
C THR A 203 8.16 -12.14 -13.56
N THR A 204 7.72 -12.30 -12.32
CA THR A 204 6.44 -11.74 -11.82
C THR A 204 6.66 -10.86 -10.60
N TYR A 205 5.71 -9.95 -10.35
CA TYR A 205 5.73 -9.12 -9.14
C TYR A 205 5.69 -9.98 -7.86
N SER A 206 4.88 -11.02 -7.85
CA SER A 206 4.78 -11.94 -6.71
C SER A 206 6.11 -12.61 -6.41
N ASP A 207 6.83 -13.08 -7.44
CA ASP A 207 8.16 -13.68 -7.27
C ASP A 207 9.16 -12.65 -6.73
N ALA A 208 9.16 -11.43 -7.28
CA ALA A 208 10.04 -10.37 -6.82
C ALA A 208 9.82 -10.04 -5.33
N VAL A 209 8.57 -9.89 -4.89
CA VAL A 209 8.24 -9.63 -3.48
C VAL A 209 8.66 -10.78 -2.59
N GLU A 210 8.50 -12.03 -3.04
CA GLU A 210 8.92 -13.19 -2.25
C GLU A 210 10.44 -13.29 -2.12
N ILE A 211 11.19 -13.02 -3.20
CA ILE A 211 12.65 -12.94 -3.16
C ILE A 211 13.08 -11.85 -2.17
N LEU A 212 12.47 -10.65 -2.25
CA LEU A 212 12.76 -9.55 -1.34
C LEU A 212 12.47 -9.89 0.12
N LYS A 213 11.32 -10.53 0.41
CA LYS A 213 10.98 -11.00 1.76
C LYS A 213 12.01 -12.01 2.28
N SER A 214 12.38 -12.97 1.45
CA SER A 214 13.36 -14.01 1.81
C SER A 214 14.76 -13.41 2.05
N LEU A 215 15.18 -12.44 1.27
CA LEU A 215 16.47 -11.73 1.47
C LEU A 215 16.48 -10.96 2.79
N VAL A 216 15.41 -10.22 3.09
CA VAL A 216 15.27 -9.49 4.36
C VAL A 216 15.25 -10.45 5.54
N ASP A 217 14.56 -11.58 5.44
CA ASP A 217 14.48 -12.58 6.52
C ASP A 217 15.83 -13.28 6.75
N ASN A 218 16.62 -13.53 5.70
CA ASN A 218 17.99 -14.04 5.85
C ASN A 218 18.92 -13.00 6.49
N ALA A 219 18.88 -11.76 6.03
CA ALA A 219 19.67 -10.68 6.62
C ALA A 219 19.37 -10.51 8.12
N ARG A 220 18.09 -10.67 8.51
CA ARG A 220 17.68 -10.64 9.92
C ARG A 220 18.29 -11.77 10.73
N LYS A 221 18.37 -12.99 10.17
CA LYS A 221 18.99 -14.15 10.85
C LYS A 221 20.50 -13.99 11.01
N GLU A 222 21.16 -13.46 10.00
CA GLU A 222 22.61 -13.26 9.97
C GLU A 222 23.05 -12.03 10.75
N LYS A 223 22.09 -11.23 11.29
CA LYS A 223 22.34 -9.93 11.95
C LYS A 223 23.21 -8.99 11.13
N THR A 224 23.19 -9.17 9.81
CA THR A 224 23.87 -8.26 8.87
C THR A 224 23.08 -6.96 8.82
N CYS A 225 23.72 -5.87 9.20
CA CYS A 225 23.15 -4.55 8.94
C CYS A 225 23.33 -4.24 7.45
N CYS A 226 22.30 -3.69 6.83
CA CYS A 226 22.33 -2.99 5.57
C CYS A 226 21.62 -3.69 4.40
N VAL A 227 21.90 -3.24 3.20
CA VAL A 227 21.23 -3.68 1.97
C VAL A 227 21.83 -5.01 1.52
N VAL A 228 20.96 -6.00 1.31
CA VAL A 228 21.34 -7.32 0.80
C VAL A 228 20.88 -7.44 -0.66
N HIS A 229 21.80 -7.85 -1.52
CA HIS A 229 21.52 -8.10 -2.93
C HIS A 229 21.19 -9.57 -3.16
N SER A 230 20.35 -9.82 -4.15
CA SER A 230 20.15 -11.16 -4.65
C SER A 230 21.42 -11.63 -5.38
N ASN A 231 21.78 -12.89 -5.20
CA ASN A 231 22.73 -13.56 -6.07
C ASN A 231 22.06 -14.76 -6.74
N ASP A 232 22.60 -15.20 -7.86
CA ASP A 232 22.03 -16.31 -8.64
C ASP A 232 21.90 -17.60 -7.81
N ALA A 233 22.85 -17.86 -6.93
CA ALA A 233 22.84 -19.02 -6.04
C ALA A 233 21.64 -18.96 -5.08
N PHE A 234 21.34 -17.80 -4.50
CA PHE A 234 20.20 -17.60 -3.61
C PHE A 234 18.87 -17.75 -4.36
N ILE A 235 18.76 -17.14 -5.55
CA ILE A 235 17.56 -17.23 -6.39
C ILE A 235 17.29 -18.68 -6.78
N ASN A 236 18.32 -19.41 -7.17
CA ASN A 236 18.22 -20.82 -7.54
C ASN A 236 17.84 -21.71 -6.34
N ALA A 237 18.39 -21.46 -5.16
CA ALA A 237 18.01 -22.15 -3.93
C ALA A 237 16.54 -21.90 -3.57
N LEU A 238 16.05 -20.68 -3.75
CA LEU A 238 14.66 -20.30 -3.49
C LEU A 238 13.70 -20.96 -4.49
N LYS A 239 14.05 -20.97 -5.79
CA LYS A 239 13.29 -21.68 -6.82
C LYS A 239 13.21 -23.19 -6.53
N ARG A 240 14.33 -23.80 -6.12
CA ARG A 240 14.38 -25.21 -5.72
C ARG A 240 13.49 -25.50 -4.51
N LYS A 241 13.54 -24.65 -3.48
CA LYS A 241 12.65 -24.75 -2.32
C LYS A 241 11.17 -24.69 -2.71
N LYS A 242 10.79 -23.76 -3.58
CA LYS A 242 9.42 -23.67 -4.11
C LYS A 242 8.99 -24.93 -4.87
N ALA A 243 9.85 -25.45 -5.71
CA ALA A 243 9.57 -26.67 -6.45
C ALA A 243 9.33 -27.86 -5.51
N ILE A 244 10.14 -27.99 -4.44
CA ILE A 244 9.96 -29.03 -3.40
C ILE A 244 8.63 -28.84 -2.68
N ILE A 245 8.30 -27.62 -2.24
CA ILE A 245 7.03 -27.34 -1.54
C ILE A 245 5.84 -27.71 -2.43
N LYS A 246 5.89 -27.30 -3.71
CA LYS A 246 4.80 -27.60 -4.66
C LYS A 246 4.64 -29.12 -4.89
N ILE A 247 5.73 -29.87 -4.91
CA ILE A 247 5.69 -31.35 -4.98
C ILE A 247 5.06 -31.89 -3.71
N LEU A 248 5.51 -31.44 -2.53
CA LEU A 248 4.95 -31.87 -1.25
C LEU A 248 3.46 -31.56 -1.11
N GLU A 249 3.03 -30.35 -1.47
CA GLU A 249 1.61 -29.96 -1.44
C GLU A 249 0.76 -30.85 -2.35
N ARG A 250 1.27 -31.20 -3.54
CA ARG A 250 0.59 -32.09 -4.46
C ARG A 250 0.48 -33.51 -3.90
N GLU A 251 1.53 -33.98 -3.29
CA GLU A 251 1.64 -35.37 -2.81
C GLU A 251 1.00 -35.57 -1.43
N LEU A 252 0.94 -34.53 -0.59
CA LEU A 252 0.21 -34.54 0.69
C LEU A 252 -1.31 -34.37 0.50
N ASN A 253 -1.78 -34.14 -0.72
CA ASN A 253 -3.21 -34.08 -0.97
C ASN A 253 -3.84 -35.46 -0.67
N PRO A 254 -4.95 -35.53 0.11
CA PRO A 254 -5.55 -36.81 0.54
C PRO A 254 -5.97 -37.76 -0.61
N SER A 255 -6.01 -37.25 -1.84
CA SER A 255 -6.30 -38.05 -3.04
C SER A 255 -5.06 -38.71 -3.67
N SER A 256 -3.84 -38.42 -3.20
CA SER A 256 -2.63 -39.04 -3.73
C SER A 256 -2.24 -40.25 -2.87
N THR A 257 -2.17 -41.42 -3.50
CA THR A 257 -1.84 -42.70 -2.85
C THR A 257 -0.35 -43.07 -2.94
N GLN A 258 0.52 -42.14 -3.34
CA GLN A 258 1.90 -42.45 -3.69
C GLN A 258 2.91 -42.43 -2.53
N TYR A 259 2.54 -41.95 -1.35
CA TYR A 259 3.45 -41.89 -0.21
C TYR A 259 2.94 -42.68 0.97
N GLN A 260 3.82 -43.50 1.55
CA GLN A 260 3.63 -44.19 2.82
C GLN A 260 4.54 -43.52 3.87
N VAL A 261 3.97 -43.16 5.01
CA VAL A 261 4.75 -42.62 6.13
C VAL A 261 5.28 -43.78 6.97
N TYR A 262 6.60 -43.93 7.03
CA TYR A 262 7.24 -44.89 7.90
C TYR A 262 7.73 -44.21 9.17
N PHE A 263 7.31 -44.70 10.31
CA PHE A 263 7.83 -44.29 11.61
C PHE A 263 9.00 -45.20 12.00
N GLN A 264 10.18 -44.61 12.17
CA GLN A 264 11.30 -45.32 12.75
C GLN A 264 11.32 -45.10 14.26
N PRO A 265 11.15 -46.13 15.11
CA PRO A 265 11.24 -45.96 16.56
C PRO A 265 12.66 -45.59 16.93
N ILE A 266 12.82 -44.51 17.70
CA ILE A 266 14.10 -44.15 18.32
C ILE A 266 14.22 -45.06 19.54
N VAL A 267 15.10 -46.06 19.46
CA VAL A 267 15.44 -46.94 20.61
C VAL A 267 16.56 -46.22 21.37
N SER A 268 16.28 -45.90 22.63
CA SER A 268 17.28 -45.33 23.57
C SER A 268 18.13 -46.44 24.16
#